data_86317d5e3b77b9fcc752f7e93e18ffdf
#
_entry.id   86317d5e3b77b9fcc752f7e93e18ffdf
#
_cell.length_a   1.000
_cell.length_b   1.000
_cell.length_c   1.000
_cell.angle_alpha   90.00
_cell.angle_beta   90.00
_cell.angle_gamma   90.00
#
_symmetry.space_group_name_H-M   'P 1'
#
loop_
_entity.id
_entity.type
_entity.pdbx_description
1 polymer ?
#
loop_
_entity_poly.entity_id
_entity_poly.type
_entity_poly.pdbx_seq_one_letter_code
_entity_poly.pdbx_strand_id
1 'polypeptide(L)'
;GALGDCLASVLDAAGYDVWREFYVNDAGNQIEKFGVSLEARYLQLHLGEEAVEFPEDAYHGDDIKEHAAAFSALYGDKYVRASSEERRKALVDYALPLNIEKMHKDMDKYRIHYDRWFMESTLHQSGQVADTIRLLTERGLTYDKEGALWYKASEYGGEKDEVLIRANGHPTYFAADIAYHRNK
;
A
#
# COMPACT_ATOMS: atom_id res chain seq x y z
N GLY A 1 12.83 10.41 -1.95
CA GLY A 1 13.96 10.19 -1.01
C GLY A 1 14.87 11.38 -0.94
N ALA A 2 15.65 11.69 -1.99
CA ALA A 2 16.74 12.67 -1.95
C ALA A 2 16.34 14.08 -1.45
N LEU A 3 15.23 14.63 -1.95
CA LEU A 3 14.77 15.97 -1.51
C LEU A 3 14.41 15.99 -0.02
N GLY A 4 13.68 14.96 0.45
CA GLY A 4 13.32 14.85 1.87
C GLY A 4 14.53 14.68 2.76
N ASP A 5 15.52 13.89 2.34
CA ASP A 5 16.77 13.68 3.08
C ASP A 5 17.62 14.96 3.15
N CYS A 6 17.74 15.69 2.03
CA CYS A 6 18.41 16.99 2.02
C CYS A 6 17.73 17.98 2.99
N LEU A 7 16.41 18.09 2.97
CA LEU A 7 15.67 18.96 3.87
C LEU A 7 15.86 18.55 5.33
N ALA A 8 15.75 17.28 5.62
CA ALA A 8 15.98 16.72 6.95
C ALA A 8 17.40 17.02 7.44
N SER A 9 18.40 16.85 6.58
CA SER A 9 19.80 17.15 6.92
C SER A 9 20.06 18.62 7.18
N VAL A 10 19.41 19.53 6.43
CA VAL A 10 19.52 20.99 6.67
C VAL A 10 18.87 21.36 8.00
N LEU A 11 17.70 20.81 8.31
CA LEU A 11 17.02 21.06 9.58
C LEU A 11 17.82 20.51 10.77
N ASP A 12 18.39 19.33 10.66
CA ASP A 12 19.25 18.72 11.67
C ASP A 12 20.48 19.58 11.93
N ALA A 13 21.15 20.03 10.85
CA ALA A 13 22.29 20.96 10.96
C ALA A 13 21.92 22.33 11.57
N ALA A 14 20.66 22.74 11.44
CA ALA A 14 20.13 23.96 12.07
C ALA A 14 19.71 23.74 13.55
N GLY A 15 19.88 22.54 14.09
CA GLY A 15 19.63 22.21 15.50
C GLY A 15 18.19 21.76 15.80
N TYR A 16 17.42 21.38 14.80
CA TYR A 16 16.11 20.78 14.99
C TYR A 16 16.27 19.28 15.31
N ASP A 17 15.35 18.77 16.12
CA ASP A 17 15.18 17.31 16.30
C ASP A 17 14.42 16.74 15.12
N VAL A 18 15.10 15.97 14.28
CA VAL A 18 14.55 15.50 12.99
C VAL A 18 14.35 13.99 13.03
N TRP A 19 13.12 13.57 12.73
CA TRP A 19 12.74 12.18 12.57
C TRP A 19 12.43 11.88 11.10
N ARG A 20 13.13 10.90 10.53
CA ARG A 20 12.99 10.49 9.12
C ARG A 20 12.12 9.24 9.04
N GLU A 21 10.97 9.34 8.41
CA GLU A 21 10.05 8.22 8.26
C GLU A 21 9.75 7.96 6.78
N PHE A 22 9.82 6.68 6.37
CA PHE A 22 9.37 6.22 5.07
C PHE A 22 8.03 5.51 5.23
N TYR A 23 7.01 6.00 4.51
CA TYR A 23 5.69 5.37 4.47
C TYR A 23 5.66 4.29 3.41
N VAL A 24 5.47 3.04 3.82
CA VAL A 24 5.36 1.88 2.94
C VAL A 24 3.89 1.59 2.69
N ASN A 25 3.46 1.71 1.43
CA ASN A 25 2.13 1.33 1.00
C ASN A 25 2.10 -0.18 0.77
N ASP A 26 1.81 -0.94 1.82
CA ASP A 26 1.72 -2.40 1.83
C ASP A 26 0.28 -2.90 2.00
N ALA A 27 -0.72 -2.05 1.70
CA ALA A 27 -2.15 -2.35 1.81
C ALA A 27 -2.97 -1.75 0.66
N GLY A 28 -4.25 -2.13 0.58
CA GLY A 28 -5.23 -1.54 -0.33
C GLY A 28 -5.04 -1.90 -1.81
N ASN A 29 -5.62 -1.07 -2.69
CA ASN A 29 -5.73 -1.35 -4.13
C ASN A 29 -4.39 -1.62 -4.84
N GLN A 30 -3.30 -1.01 -4.38
CA GLN A 30 -1.98 -1.21 -5.02
C GLN A 30 -1.47 -2.62 -4.77
N ILE A 31 -1.69 -3.15 -3.58
CA ILE A 31 -1.32 -4.53 -3.24
C ILE A 31 -2.21 -5.55 -3.94
N GLU A 32 -3.52 -5.25 -4.07
CA GLU A 32 -4.40 -6.09 -4.89
C GLU A 32 -3.95 -6.13 -6.35
N LYS A 33 -3.63 -4.97 -6.92
CA LYS A 33 -3.11 -4.86 -8.29
C LYS A 33 -1.77 -5.60 -8.46
N PHE A 34 -0.90 -5.51 -7.46
CA PHE A 34 0.36 -6.25 -7.41
C PHE A 34 0.09 -7.77 -7.40
N GLY A 35 -0.84 -8.22 -6.56
CA GLY A 35 -1.26 -9.63 -6.50
C GLY A 35 -1.84 -10.14 -7.82
N VAL A 36 -2.70 -9.36 -8.48
CA VAL A 36 -3.25 -9.69 -9.82
C VAL A 36 -2.15 -9.81 -10.86
N SER A 37 -1.17 -8.90 -10.84
CA SER A 37 -0.04 -8.92 -11.77
C SER A 37 0.83 -10.16 -11.60
N LEU A 38 1.16 -10.50 -10.36
CA LEU A 38 1.93 -11.71 -10.02
C LEU A 38 1.16 -12.99 -10.38
N GLU A 39 -0.13 -13.04 -10.08
CA GLU A 39 -1.00 -14.17 -10.41
C GLU A 39 -1.02 -14.44 -11.90
N ALA A 40 -1.25 -13.41 -12.71
CA ALA A 40 -1.29 -13.56 -14.16
C ALA A 40 0.04 -14.11 -14.70
N ARG A 41 1.18 -13.57 -14.27
CA ARG A 41 2.50 -14.07 -14.69
C ARG A 41 2.78 -15.49 -14.21
N TYR A 42 2.45 -15.81 -12.95
CA TYR A 42 2.59 -17.17 -12.43
C TYR A 42 1.75 -18.16 -13.21
N LEU A 43 0.49 -17.86 -13.52
CA LEU A 43 -0.38 -18.73 -14.31
C LEU A 43 0.11 -18.86 -15.76
N GLN A 44 0.62 -17.79 -16.38
CA GLN A 44 1.20 -17.84 -17.72
C GLN A 44 2.40 -18.79 -17.81
N LEU A 45 3.22 -18.89 -16.76
CA LEU A 45 4.34 -19.86 -16.72
C LEU A 45 3.88 -21.31 -16.75
N HIS A 46 2.71 -21.62 -16.21
CA HIS A 46 2.21 -23.00 -16.10
C HIS A 46 1.19 -23.39 -17.15
N LEU A 47 0.42 -22.42 -17.65
CA LEU A 47 -0.70 -22.68 -18.56
C LEU A 47 -0.45 -22.13 -19.97
N GLY A 48 0.56 -21.28 -20.13
CA GLY A 48 0.89 -20.59 -21.39
C GLY A 48 0.31 -19.16 -21.44
N GLU A 49 1.00 -18.28 -22.16
CA GLU A 49 0.61 -16.87 -22.28
C GLU A 49 -0.73 -16.69 -23.03
N GLU A 50 -1.03 -17.57 -23.99
CA GLU A 50 -2.30 -17.53 -24.73
C GLU A 50 -3.51 -17.97 -23.90
N ALA A 51 -3.28 -18.76 -22.84
CA ALA A 51 -4.35 -19.26 -21.97
C ALA A 51 -4.71 -18.29 -20.83
N VAL A 52 -3.84 -17.32 -20.54
CA VAL A 52 -4.02 -16.39 -19.44
C VAL A 52 -3.76 -14.97 -19.93
N GLU A 53 -4.85 -14.20 -20.05
CA GLU A 53 -4.76 -12.79 -20.42
C GLU A 53 -4.07 -12.00 -19.29
N PHE A 54 -3.10 -11.15 -19.66
CA PHE A 54 -2.48 -10.23 -18.71
C PHE A 54 -3.28 -8.93 -18.66
N PRO A 55 -3.80 -8.53 -17.47
CA PRO A 55 -4.67 -7.35 -17.39
C PRO A 55 -3.94 -6.07 -17.83
N GLU A 56 -4.63 -5.24 -18.62
CA GLU A 56 -4.05 -4.01 -19.18
C GLU A 56 -3.61 -3.01 -18.11
N ASP A 57 -4.37 -2.93 -17.01
CA ASP A 57 -4.09 -2.04 -15.89
C ASP A 57 -3.14 -2.64 -14.83
N ALA A 58 -2.59 -3.85 -15.06
CA ALA A 58 -1.63 -4.52 -14.17
C ALA A 58 -0.23 -3.87 -14.21
N TYR A 59 0.64 -4.27 -13.29
CA TYR A 59 2.05 -3.86 -13.31
C TYR A 59 2.84 -4.67 -14.34
N HIS A 60 3.44 -4.00 -15.31
CA HIS A 60 4.15 -4.60 -16.45
C HIS A 60 5.67 -4.73 -16.25
N GLY A 61 6.19 -4.38 -15.08
CA GLY A 61 7.62 -4.42 -14.79
C GLY A 61 8.24 -5.82 -14.90
N ASP A 62 9.53 -5.89 -15.21
CA ASP A 62 10.24 -7.17 -15.28
C ASP A 62 10.36 -7.82 -13.89
N ASP A 63 10.35 -7.06 -12.81
CA ASP A 63 10.29 -7.53 -11.44
C ASP A 63 9.09 -8.45 -11.17
N ILE A 64 7.93 -8.16 -11.78
CA ILE A 64 6.74 -9.03 -11.68
C ILE A 64 7.01 -10.41 -12.27
N LYS A 65 7.68 -10.46 -13.42
CA LYS A 65 8.07 -11.73 -14.07
C LYS A 65 9.09 -12.49 -13.23
N GLU A 66 10.09 -11.77 -12.72
CA GLU A 66 11.14 -12.34 -11.88
C GLU A 66 10.58 -12.95 -10.60
N HIS A 67 9.69 -12.24 -9.91
CA HIS A 67 9.01 -12.76 -8.72
C HIS A 67 8.13 -13.96 -9.02
N ALA A 68 7.35 -13.93 -10.10
CA ALA A 68 6.51 -15.06 -10.49
C ALA A 68 7.36 -16.29 -10.85
N ALA A 69 8.48 -16.12 -11.56
CA ALA A 69 9.40 -17.20 -11.90
C ALA A 69 10.08 -17.77 -10.66
N ALA A 70 10.57 -16.92 -9.75
CA ALA A 70 11.20 -17.34 -8.51
C ALA A 70 10.21 -18.08 -7.58
N PHE A 71 8.98 -17.58 -7.46
CA PHE A 71 7.91 -18.26 -6.73
C PHE A 71 7.59 -19.63 -7.34
N SER A 72 7.48 -19.71 -8.68
CA SER A 72 7.27 -20.96 -9.39
C SER A 72 8.41 -21.95 -9.17
N ALA A 73 9.66 -21.49 -9.14
CA ALA A 73 10.80 -22.37 -8.86
C ALA A 73 10.77 -22.97 -7.43
N LEU A 74 10.20 -22.24 -6.45
CA LEU A 74 10.10 -22.69 -5.06
C LEU A 74 8.89 -23.62 -4.82
N TYR A 75 7.76 -23.31 -5.42
CA TYR A 75 6.47 -23.94 -5.10
C TYR A 75 5.88 -24.78 -6.25
N GLY A 76 6.52 -24.76 -7.45
CA GLY A 76 6.03 -25.47 -8.63
C GLY A 76 4.62 -25.02 -9.02
N ASP A 77 3.79 -25.96 -9.37
CA ASP A 77 2.38 -25.79 -9.77
C ASP A 77 1.37 -25.82 -8.60
N LYS A 78 1.86 -25.85 -7.35
CA LYS A 78 1.03 -25.99 -6.14
C LYS A 78 -0.18 -25.07 -6.11
N TYR A 79 -0.01 -23.82 -6.54
CA TYR A 79 -1.05 -22.80 -6.47
C TYR A 79 -1.85 -22.66 -7.79
N VAL A 80 -1.55 -23.42 -8.85
CA VAL A 80 -2.27 -23.32 -10.13
C VAL A 80 -3.76 -23.62 -9.97
N ARG A 81 -4.09 -24.60 -9.12
CA ARG A 81 -5.48 -25.03 -8.84
C ARG A 81 -6.08 -24.40 -7.57
N ALA A 82 -5.32 -23.57 -6.84
CA ALA A 82 -5.82 -22.84 -5.69
C ALA A 82 -6.83 -21.75 -6.11
N SER A 83 -7.62 -21.25 -5.17
CA SER A 83 -8.44 -20.07 -5.43
C SER A 83 -7.57 -18.86 -5.79
N SER A 84 -8.14 -17.90 -6.52
CA SER A 84 -7.44 -16.66 -6.86
C SER A 84 -6.99 -15.91 -5.60
N GLU A 85 -7.83 -15.87 -4.57
CA GLU A 85 -7.52 -15.24 -3.28
C GLU A 85 -6.31 -15.90 -2.61
N GLU A 86 -6.30 -17.21 -2.46
CA GLU A 86 -5.20 -17.96 -1.84
C GLU A 86 -3.90 -17.80 -2.64
N ARG A 87 -3.98 -17.87 -3.96
CA ARG A 87 -2.84 -17.74 -4.86
C ARG A 87 -2.24 -16.33 -4.78
N ARG A 88 -3.07 -15.27 -4.89
CA ARG A 88 -2.63 -13.89 -4.78
C ARG A 88 -2.00 -13.61 -3.43
N LYS A 89 -2.63 -14.08 -2.36
CA LYS A 89 -2.08 -13.95 -1.01
C LYS A 89 -0.70 -14.57 -0.92
N ALA A 90 -0.52 -15.81 -1.36
CA ALA A 90 0.77 -16.50 -1.31
C ALA A 90 1.85 -15.81 -2.14
N LEU A 91 1.50 -15.29 -3.34
CA LEU A 91 2.40 -14.55 -4.21
C LEU A 91 2.82 -13.20 -3.60
N VAL A 92 1.87 -12.46 -3.03
CA VAL A 92 2.14 -11.18 -2.36
C VAL A 92 2.97 -11.40 -1.10
N ASP A 93 2.62 -12.36 -0.25
CA ASP A 93 3.37 -12.70 0.96
C ASP A 93 4.84 -13.08 0.65
N TYR A 94 5.10 -13.63 -0.53
CA TYR A 94 6.46 -13.92 -1.01
C TYR A 94 7.17 -12.69 -1.58
N ALA A 95 6.53 -11.96 -2.49
CA ALA A 95 7.21 -10.94 -3.30
C ALA A 95 7.34 -9.58 -2.60
N LEU A 96 6.33 -9.18 -1.80
CA LEU A 96 6.31 -7.87 -1.15
C LEU A 96 7.48 -7.64 -0.20
N PRO A 97 7.85 -8.59 0.70
CA PRO A 97 9.04 -8.43 1.55
C PRO A 97 10.34 -8.25 0.76
N LEU A 98 10.47 -8.93 -0.39
CA LEU A 98 11.64 -8.82 -1.26
C LEU A 98 11.73 -7.43 -1.90
N ASN A 99 10.60 -6.85 -2.32
CA ASN A 99 10.56 -5.49 -2.83
C ASN A 99 10.90 -4.46 -1.75
N ILE A 100 10.40 -4.64 -0.52
CA ILE A 100 10.73 -3.77 0.61
C ILE A 100 12.23 -3.85 0.92
N GLU A 101 12.81 -5.04 0.96
CA GLU A 101 14.25 -5.22 1.16
C GLU A 101 15.08 -4.56 0.04
N LYS A 102 14.62 -4.65 -1.21
CA LYS A 102 15.26 -3.97 -2.33
C LYS A 102 15.20 -2.44 -2.17
N MET A 103 14.06 -1.88 -1.75
CA MET A 103 13.95 -0.45 -1.45
C MET A 103 14.93 -0.01 -0.35
N HIS A 104 15.09 -0.79 0.73
CA HIS A 104 16.10 -0.53 1.75
C HIS A 104 17.50 -0.46 1.15
N LYS A 105 17.89 -1.49 0.39
CA LYS A 105 19.22 -1.53 -0.27
C LYS A 105 19.45 -0.38 -1.24
N ASP A 106 18.41 0.04 -1.95
CA ASP A 106 18.51 1.16 -2.88
C ASP A 106 18.63 2.50 -2.14
N MET A 107 17.91 2.70 -1.03
CA MET A 107 18.08 3.90 -0.18
C MET A 107 19.48 3.94 0.43
N ASP A 108 20.01 2.82 0.92
CA ASP A 108 21.37 2.72 1.45
C ASP A 108 22.44 3.10 0.43
N LYS A 109 22.29 2.71 -0.86
CA LYS A 109 23.19 3.13 -1.94
C LYS A 109 23.21 4.64 -2.13
N TYR A 110 22.05 5.30 -1.95
CA TYR A 110 21.94 6.76 -1.95
C TYR A 110 22.36 7.41 -0.64
N ARG A 111 22.75 6.62 0.38
CA ARG A 111 23.09 7.06 1.75
C ARG A 111 21.92 7.79 2.43
N ILE A 112 20.70 7.38 2.10
CA ILE A 112 19.48 7.88 2.71
C ILE A 112 19.05 6.88 3.77
N HIS A 113 18.98 7.32 5.02
CA HIS A 113 18.59 6.49 6.16
C HIS A 113 17.30 7.00 6.77
N TYR A 114 16.41 6.06 7.09
CA TYR A 114 15.16 6.37 7.77
C TYR A 114 15.20 5.79 9.19
N ASP A 115 14.70 6.58 10.15
CA ASP A 115 14.56 6.16 11.55
C ASP A 115 13.42 5.16 11.70
N ARG A 116 12.43 5.23 10.79
CA ARG A 116 11.26 4.34 10.77
C ARG A 116 10.81 4.04 9.35
N TRP A 117 10.50 2.78 9.10
CA TRP A 117 9.73 2.31 7.95
C TRP A 117 8.32 2.00 8.44
N PHE A 118 7.38 2.88 8.13
CA PHE A 118 6.00 2.78 8.59
C PHE A 118 5.17 1.97 7.60
N MET A 119 4.62 0.84 8.05
CA MET A 119 3.78 -0.03 7.22
C MET A 119 2.31 0.42 7.33
N GLU A 120 1.67 0.76 6.21
CA GLU A 120 0.24 1.15 6.16
C GLU A 120 -0.67 0.07 6.74
N SER A 121 -0.36 -1.20 6.46
CA SER A 121 -1.11 -2.35 6.97
C SER A 121 -1.29 -2.33 8.50
N THR A 122 -0.35 -1.74 9.23
CA THR A 122 -0.43 -1.62 10.69
C THR A 122 -1.59 -0.75 11.15
N LEU A 123 -1.97 0.28 10.38
CA LEU A 123 -3.13 1.14 10.68
C LEU A 123 -4.45 0.36 10.61
N HIS A 124 -4.54 -0.53 9.61
CA HIS A 124 -5.72 -1.37 9.41
C HIS A 124 -5.79 -2.48 10.46
N GLN A 125 -4.70 -3.21 10.67
CA GLN A 125 -4.62 -4.34 11.61
C GLN A 125 -4.83 -3.92 13.08
N SER A 126 -4.32 -2.74 13.45
CA SER A 126 -4.50 -2.20 14.80
C SER A 126 -5.86 -1.54 15.04
N GLY A 127 -6.70 -1.42 14.00
CA GLY A 127 -8.00 -0.74 14.06
C GLY A 127 -7.92 0.79 14.10
N GLN A 128 -6.75 1.39 13.92
CA GLN A 128 -6.58 2.85 14.01
C GLN A 128 -7.37 3.62 12.95
N VAL A 129 -7.54 3.05 11.75
CA VAL A 129 -8.39 3.64 10.70
C VAL A 129 -9.85 3.70 11.17
N ALA A 130 -10.38 2.58 11.67
CA ALA A 130 -11.76 2.50 12.16
C ALA A 130 -11.98 3.43 13.37
N ASP A 131 -11.06 3.46 14.32
CA ASP A 131 -11.09 4.34 15.47
C ASP A 131 -11.06 5.82 15.09
N THR A 132 -10.28 6.17 14.06
CA THR A 132 -10.21 7.55 13.55
C THR A 132 -11.51 7.96 12.90
N ILE A 133 -12.09 7.10 12.05
CA ILE A 133 -13.40 7.35 11.43
C ILE A 133 -14.50 7.52 12.50
N ARG A 134 -14.51 6.63 13.50
CA ARG A 134 -15.44 6.73 14.64
C ARG A 134 -15.31 8.06 15.35
N LEU A 135 -14.08 8.49 15.68
CA LEU A 135 -13.82 9.77 16.33
C LEU A 135 -14.34 10.96 15.52
N LEU A 136 -14.12 10.95 14.19
CA LEU A 136 -14.63 12.00 13.30
C LEU A 136 -16.16 12.04 13.30
N THR A 137 -16.80 10.87 13.29
CA THR A 137 -18.27 10.75 13.32
C THR A 137 -18.85 11.23 14.66
N GLU A 138 -18.27 10.82 15.79
CA GLU A 138 -18.66 11.28 17.12
C GLU A 138 -18.55 12.81 17.29
N ARG A 139 -17.61 13.44 16.56
CA ARG A 139 -17.44 14.89 16.54
C ARG A 139 -18.36 15.61 15.54
N GLY A 140 -19.24 14.89 14.82
CA GLY A 140 -20.15 15.46 13.84
C GLY A 140 -19.48 15.95 12.56
N LEU A 141 -18.27 15.50 12.27
CA LEU A 141 -17.46 15.90 11.12
C LEU A 141 -17.72 15.07 9.87
N THR A 142 -18.68 14.14 9.95
CA THR A 142 -19.03 13.24 8.85
C THR A 142 -20.51 13.30 8.54
N TYR A 143 -20.89 12.80 7.36
CA TYR A 143 -22.29 12.59 6.95
C TYR A 143 -22.38 11.45 5.93
N ASP A 144 -23.56 10.82 5.84
CA ASP A 144 -23.83 9.77 4.86
C ASP A 144 -24.40 10.38 3.58
N LYS A 145 -23.87 9.95 2.44
CA LYS A 145 -24.39 10.31 1.12
C LYS A 145 -24.13 9.18 0.12
N GLU A 146 -25.17 8.77 -0.62
CA GLU A 146 -25.10 7.73 -1.66
C GLU A 146 -24.48 6.40 -1.18
N GLY A 147 -24.77 6.03 0.08
CA GLY A 147 -24.24 4.81 0.70
C GLY A 147 -22.78 4.88 1.14
N ALA A 148 -22.12 6.01 1.01
CA ALA A 148 -20.76 6.28 1.44
C ALA A 148 -20.73 7.23 2.64
N LEU A 149 -19.71 7.12 3.49
CA LEU A 149 -19.44 8.04 4.59
C LEU A 149 -18.47 9.12 4.12
N TRP A 150 -18.87 10.37 4.25
CA TRP A 150 -18.13 11.55 3.81
C TRP A 150 -17.60 12.38 4.97
N TYR A 151 -16.43 12.97 4.81
CA TYR A 151 -15.85 13.97 5.71
C TYR A 151 -16.14 15.38 5.19
N LYS A 152 -16.57 16.27 6.06
CA LYS A 152 -16.95 17.67 5.76
C LYS A 152 -15.71 18.56 5.58
N ALA A 153 -14.82 18.21 4.67
CA ALA A 153 -13.57 18.92 4.47
C ALA A 153 -13.79 20.37 4.03
N SER A 154 -14.86 20.66 3.28
CA SER A 154 -15.18 22.01 2.82
C SER A 154 -15.50 22.98 3.98
N GLU A 155 -16.02 22.50 5.09
CA GLU A 155 -16.26 23.32 6.30
C GLU A 155 -14.95 23.76 6.98
N TYR A 156 -13.83 23.11 6.62
CA TYR A 156 -12.50 23.33 7.23
C TYR A 156 -11.43 23.81 6.24
N GLY A 157 -11.88 24.37 5.09
CA GLY A 157 -10.98 24.97 4.11
C GLY A 157 -10.54 24.02 2.99
N GLY A 158 -11.07 22.81 2.93
CA GLY A 158 -10.91 21.92 1.77
C GLY A 158 -11.73 22.46 0.57
N GLU A 159 -11.26 22.16 -0.63
CA GLU A 159 -12.00 22.55 -1.86
C GLU A 159 -13.34 21.80 -2.01
N LYS A 160 -13.42 20.58 -1.48
CA LYS A 160 -14.59 19.69 -1.52
C LYS A 160 -14.57 18.73 -0.33
N ASP A 161 -15.71 18.10 -0.07
CA ASP A 161 -15.80 17.02 0.90
C ASP A 161 -15.17 15.74 0.34
N GLU A 162 -14.65 14.90 1.23
CA GLU A 162 -13.91 13.70 0.87
C GLU A 162 -14.56 12.44 1.42
N VAL A 163 -14.51 11.35 0.66
CA VAL A 163 -15.05 10.05 1.08
C VAL A 163 -14.09 9.36 2.05
N LEU A 164 -14.60 8.98 3.22
CA LEU A 164 -13.86 8.15 4.20
C LEU A 164 -14.10 6.66 4.00
N ILE A 165 -15.38 6.28 3.81
CA ILE A 165 -15.78 4.89 3.52
C ILE A 165 -16.61 4.90 2.23
N ARG A 166 -16.19 4.06 1.28
CA ARG A 166 -16.93 3.89 0.02
C ARG A 166 -18.22 3.11 0.24
N ALA A 167 -19.15 3.16 -0.73
CA ALA A 167 -20.40 2.42 -0.69
C ALA A 167 -20.24 0.89 -0.54
N ASN A 168 -19.08 0.35 -0.92
CA ASN A 168 -18.72 -1.06 -0.70
C ASN A 168 -18.19 -1.37 0.71
N GLY A 169 -18.18 -0.40 1.62
CA GLY A 169 -17.72 -0.56 3.00
C GLY A 169 -16.20 -0.44 3.22
N HIS A 170 -15.42 -0.24 2.17
CA HIS A 170 -13.97 -0.12 2.29
C HIS A 170 -13.51 1.32 2.56
N PRO A 171 -12.58 1.54 3.52
CA PRO A 171 -11.94 2.83 3.74
C PRO A 171 -11.21 3.32 2.48
N THR A 172 -11.10 4.63 2.36
CA THR A 172 -10.31 5.27 1.30
C THR A 172 -8.88 5.53 1.79
N TYR A 173 -7.99 5.90 0.86
CA TYR A 173 -6.66 6.41 1.20
C TYR A 173 -6.72 7.63 2.13
N PHE A 174 -7.69 8.52 1.90
CA PHE A 174 -7.87 9.70 2.73
C PHE A 174 -8.13 9.36 4.21
N ALA A 175 -8.93 8.31 4.47
CA ALA A 175 -9.15 7.81 5.83
C ALA A 175 -7.85 7.23 6.45
N ALA A 176 -7.05 6.51 5.67
CA ALA A 176 -5.77 5.99 6.11
C ALA A 176 -4.77 7.12 6.39
N ASP A 177 -4.72 8.15 5.54
CA ASP A 177 -3.85 9.31 5.74
C ASP A 177 -4.20 10.09 7.02
N ILE A 178 -5.49 10.30 7.32
CA ILE A 178 -5.90 10.93 8.58
C ILE A 178 -5.47 10.07 9.78
N ALA A 179 -5.66 8.75 9.71
CA ALA A 179 -5.24 7.84 10.78
C ALA A 179 -3.73 7.85 10.96
N TYR A 180 -2.97 7.90 9.88
CA TYR A 180 -1.52 8.01 9.89
C TYR A 180 -1.05 9.32 10.54
N HIS A 181 -1.60 10.46 10.14
CA HIS A 181 -1.27 11.75 10.76
C HIS A 181 -1.63 11.81 12.25
N ARG A 182 -2.71 11.16 12.64
CA ARG A 182 -3.07 11.04 14.05
C ARG A 182 -2.12 10.12 14.83
N ASN A 183 -1.47 9.17 14.16
CA ASN A 183 -0.50 8.25 14.77
C ASN A 183 0.84 8.91 15.05
N LYS A 184 1.20 9.97 14.30
CA LYS A 184 2.38 10.81 14.54
C LYS A 184 2.26 11.62 15.81
#